data_c3b7917f1a88e324ce99fd1ff752bd63
#
_entry.id   c3b7917f1a88e324ce99fd1ff752bd63
#
_cell.length_a   1.000
_cell.length_b   1.000
_cell.length_c   1.000
_cell.angle_alpha   90.00
_cell.angle_beta   90.00
_cell.angle_gamma   90.00
#
_symmetry.space_group_name_H-M   'P 1'
#
loop_
_entity.id
_entity.type
_entity.pdbx_description
1 polymer ?
#
loop_
_entity_poly.entity_id
_entity_poly.type
_entity_poly.pdbx_seq_one_letter_code
_entity_poly.pdbx_strand_id
1 'polypeptide(L)'
;MYKTMKATHYIYVLFAALFTLVCAGCEDRLNIEKHGSLGGPENYYQTDEEAEAAVASMLISWRDMYSNWFYVKNCLSDDAYTGGGSRGDNAMMEQLNEFTFFTDNGLISGLYSGLYAVVYKANLIIENVTGDSSVMRRAVAEAKFYRAWAYFELVTLWGNAPLVDHLLTPSEYHVSNSTPEALWAFVEQNLEEAISSGALPSKANVDDADATSRVTLETAKAYLGKAYLFQGKYSDAATVLDEVIDSKKYELYQGSFDMLGHAVTNNCSESMLEVQRRKNSEQAWNQFVQFYIMLGWRTSHMSYGPKALFEEGIAMGTYGFFNPTKSLYDAFVEREGVDGYRLKSTMRTYEQMNEVEMAINPGLYLVGNEGYFFWKTRLLGSDNIIDQSWFQSLQYTNLRVMRYAEVLLMAAEAHVMGGGSADKAVKYINEIRTRAKLAPLSSVTLDDVKKEKRLELCLESVRFQDLVRWGDAKAVLGEQGKFIPAYGYFPKIDPSTGEVMKDAQGNPIFEFKLEPENTKNSVYGFQDKHMLLPIPYTELNVNPNIKQNTGW
;
A
#
# COMPACT_ATOMS: atom_id res chain seq x y z
N MET A 1 66.23 -44.37 29.57
CA MET A 1 65.91 -43.65 28.35
C MET A 1 65.17 -44.49 27.28
N TYR A 2 65.30 -45.82 27.23
CA TYR A 2 64.65 -46.71 26.25
C TYR A 2 63.17 -47.04 26.53
N LYS A 3 62.71 -46.96 27.79
CA LYS A 3 61.31 -47.23 28.18
C LYS A 3 60.36 -46.05 27.92
N THR A 4 60.85 -44.83 27.99
CA THR A 4 60.04 -43.61 27.77
C THR A 4 59.75 -43.37 26.27
N MET A 5 60.65 -43.73 25.36
CA MET A 5 60.45 -43.62 23.90
C MET A 5 59.37 -44.58 23.38
N LYS A 6 59.22 -45.80 23.97
CA LYS A 6 58.15 -46.72 23.54
C LYS A 6 56.77 -46.26 23.96
N ALA A 7 56.63 -45.65 25.14
CA ALA A 7 55.36 -45.16 25.63
C ALA A 7 54.84 -43.98 24.78
N THR A 8 55.74 -43.08 24.35
CA THR A 8 55.38 -41.94 23.47
C THR A 8 54.96 -42.41 22.07
N HIS A 9 55.57 -43.45 21.54
CA HIS A 9 55.16 -44.01 20.23
C HIS A 9 53.77 -44.65 20.29
N TYR A 10 53.43 -45.35 21.34
CA TYR A 10 52.09 -45.92 21.53
C TYR A 10 51.02 -44.85 21.72
N ILE A 11 51.32 -43.72 22.35
CA ILE A 11 50.42 -42.58 22.50
C ILE A 11 50.15 -41.94 21.13
N TYR A 12 51.16 -41.73 20.28
CA TYR A 12 50.97 -41.20 18.93
C TYR A 12 50.18 -42.14 18.04
N VAL A 13 50.41 -43.46 18.13
CA VAL A 13 49.65 -44.46 17.35
C VAL A 13 48.21 -44.52 17.81
N LEU A 14 47.97 -44.40 19.14
CA LEU A 14 46.58 -44.32 19.69
C LEU A 14 45.87 -43.05 19.26
N PHE A 15 46.57 -41.92 19.29
CA PHE A 15 46.00 -40.64 18.81
C PHE A 15 45.74 -40.66 17.28
N ALA A 16 46.60 -41.23 16.47
CA ALA A 16 46.38 -41.39 15.03
C ALA A 16 45.21 -42.34 14.74
N ALA A 17 45.08 -43.45 15.47
CA ALA A 17 43.97 -44.39 15.34
C ALA A 17 42.64 -43.77 15.82
N LEU A 18 42.65 -42.94 16.86
CA LEU A 18 41.48 -42.21 17.33
C LEU A 18 41.04 -41.13 16.34
N PHE A 19 42.02 -40.46 15.67
CA PHE A 19 41.74 -39.45 14.66
C PHE A 19 41.15 -40.03 13.36
N THR A 20 41.61 -41.22 12.97
CA THR A 20 41.04 -41.93 11.81
C THR A 20 39.65 -42.50 12.09
N LEU A 21 39.34 -42.89 13.32
CA LEU A 21 37.99 -43.32 13.73
C LEU A 21 36.97 -42.14 13.78
N VAL A 22 37.45 -40.93 14.06
CA VAL A 22 36.58 -39.73 14.07
C VAL A 22 36.28 -39.24 12.65
N CYS A 23 37.20 -39.46 11.68
CA CYS A 23 36.99 -39.08 10.30
C CYS A 23 36.10 -40.06 9.50
N ALA A 24 36.00 -41.33 9.94
CA ALA A 24 35.21 -42.34 9.23
C ALA A 24 33.71 -42.35 9.63
N GLY A 25 33.31 -41.54 10.61
CA GLY A 25 31.97 -41.52 11.13
C GLY A 25 31.05 -40.40 10.59
N CYS A 26 31.50 -39.60 9.65
CA CYS A 26 30.77 -38.41 9.21
C CYS A 26 29.93 -38.53 7.92
N GLU A 27 30.16 -39.56 7.09
CA GLU A 27 29.36 -39.68 5.84
C GLU A 27 27.94 -40.18 6.06
N ASP A 28 27.72 -41.11 6.99
CA ASP A 28 26.35 -41.62 7.26
C ASP A 28 25.48 -40.65 8.08
N ARG A 29 26.07 -39.65 8.75
CA ARG A 29 25.31 -38.61 9.46
C ARG A 29 24.95 -37.40 8.57
N LEU A 30 25.56 -37.26 7.42
CA LEU A 30 25.22 -36.27 6.40
C LEU A 30 24.13 -36.77 5.46
N ASN A 31 23.91 -38.07 5.37
CA ASN A 31 22.76 -38.70 4.72
C ASN A 31 21.64 -38.96 5.76
N ILE A 32 21.22 -37.92 6.43
CA ILE A 32 19.92 -37.97 7.14
C ILE A 32 18.89 -38.02 6.00
N GLU A 33 18.27 -39.18 5.78
CA GLU A 33 16.99 -39.23 5.08
C GLU A 33 16.10 -38.19 5.72
N LYS A 34 15.69 -37.19 4.96
CA LYS A 34 14.77 -36.17 5.44
C LYS A 34 13.41 -36.83 5.70
N HIS A 35 13.27 -37.48 6.86
CA HIS A 35 11.97 -37.95 7.32
C HIS A 35 11.07 -36.74 7.49
N GLY A 36 10.07 -36.62 6.61
CA GLY A 36 9.16 -35.48 6.55
C GLY A 36 9.58 -34.34 5.62
N SER A 37 10.60 -34.49 4.75
CA SER A 37 10.72 -33.61 3.63
C SER A 37 9.55 -33.91 2.68
N LEU A 38 8.62 -32.99 2.59
CA LEU A 38 7.93 -32.76 1.34
C LEU A 38 9.00 -32.74 0.26
N GLY A 39 8.90 -33.55 -0.78
CA GLY A 39 9.87 -33.66 -1.86
C GLY A 39 10.28 -32.29 -2.39
N GLY A 40 11.28 -32.24 -3.26
CA GLY A 40 11.62 -31.01 -3.97
C GLY A 40 10.39 -30.44 -4.70
N PRO A 41 10.49 -29.28 -5.34
CA PRO A 41 9.38 -28.66 -6.09
C PRO A 41 8.68 -29.64 -7.04
N GLU A 42 9.41 -30.63 -7.56
CA GLU A 42 8.91 -31.70 -8.44
C GLU A 42 7.88 -32.64 -7.79
N ASN A 43 7.85 -32.71 -6.46
CA ASN A 43 6.93 -33.56 -5.69
C ASN A 43 5.87 -32.76 -4.90
N TYR A 44 5.99 -31.44 -4.87
CA TYR A 44 5.00 -30.51 -4.35
C TYR A 44 4.26 -29.87 -5.53
N TYR A 45 3.12 -29.30 -5.34
CA TYR A 45 2.24 -28.72 -6.39
C TYR A 45 1.49 -29.73 -7.26
N GLN A 46 1.31 -30.97 -6.75
CA GLN A 46 0.68 -32.05 -7.52
C GLN A 46 -0.81 -32.25 -7.19
N THR A 47 -1.30 -31.66 -6.09
CA THR A 47 -2.70 -31.76 -5.64
C THR A 47 -3.37 -30.40 -5.61
N ASP A 48 -4.71 -30.39 -5.57
CA ASP A 48 -5.50 -29.16 -5.43
C ASP A 48 -5.19 -28.43 -4.12
N GLU A 49 -5.00 -29.16 -3.02
CA GLU A 49 -4.64 -28.61 -1.72
C GLU A 49 -3.26 -27.95 -1.73
N GLU A 50 -2.30 -28.55 -2.41
CA GLU A 50 -0.95 -27.98 -2.56
C GLU A 50 -0.95 -26.72 -3.43
N ALA A 51 -1.74 -26.73 -4.52
CA ALA A 51 -1.93 -25.55 -5.36
C ALA A 51 -2.58 -24.38 -4.58
N GLU A 52 -3.62 -24.65 -3.79
CA GLU A 52 -4.25 -23.65 -2.91
C GLU A 52 -3.29 -23.15 -1.83
N ALA A 53 -2.48 -24.04 -1.23
CA ALA A 53 -1.47 -23.65 -0.25
C ALA A 53 -0.36 -22.76 -0.87
N ALA A 54 0.00 -23.03 -2.12
CA ALA A 54 0.96 -22.21 -2.86
C ALA A 54 0.40 -20.81 -3.14
N VAL A 55 -0.86 -20.70 -3.58
CA VAL A 55 -1.55 -19.41 -3.75
C VAL A 55 -1.63 -18.67 -2.41
N ALA A 56 -2.01 -19.35 -1.33
CA ALA A 56 -2.03 -18.75 0.00
C ALA A 56 -0.65 -18.20 0.41
N SER A 57 0.44 -18.93 0.11
CA SER A 57 1.82 -18.47 0.35
C SER A 57 2.18 -17.21 -0.45
N MET A 58 1.73 -17.12 -1.71
CA MET A 58 1.90 -15.93 -2.55
C MET A 58 1.12 -14.73 -2.00
N LEU A 59 -0.14 -14.94 -1.61
CA LEU A 59 -0.99 -13.91 -1.02
C LEU A 59 -0.46 -13.41 0.33
N ILE A 60 0.22 -14.25 1.11
CA ILE A 60 0.93 -13.83 2.33
C ILE A 60 2.04 -12.84 1.97
N SER A 61 2.88 -13.13 0.97
CA SER A 61 3.92 -12.21 0.53
C SER A 61 3.34 -10.88 0.05
N TRP A 62 2.24 -10.93 -0.71
CA TRP A 62 1.51 -9.75 -1.16
C TRP A 62 0.92 -8.93 0.01
N ARG A 63 0.31 -9.58 0.98
CA ARG A 63 -0.19 -8.95 2.22
C ARG A 63 0.93 -8.27 3.01
N ASP A 64 2.06 -8.94 3.17
CA ASP A 64 3.14 -8.49 4.05
C ASP A 64 3.84 -7.22 3.50
N MET A 65 3.86 -7.03 2.18
CA MET A 65 4.39 -5.81 1.58
C MET A 65 3.39 -4.64 1.53
N TYR A 66 2.09 -4.87 1.81
CA TYR A 66 1.05 -3.86 1.65
C TYR A 66 1.34 -2.55 2.40
N SER A 67 1.86 -2.64 3.62
CA SER A 67 2.17 -1.44 4.41
C SER A 67 3.20 -0.54 3.71
N ASN A 68 4.26 -1.13 3.14
CA ASN A 68 5.26 -0.37 2.38
C ASN A 68 4.67 0.22 1.09
N TRP A 69 3.82 -0.55 0.39
CA TRP A 69 3.11 -0.07 -0.80
C TRP A 69 2.23 1.14 -0.48
N PHE A 70 1.46 1.07 0.61
CA PHE A 70 0.61 2.17 1.05
C PHE A 70 1.44 3.38 1.49
N TYR A 71 2.47 3.17 2.31
CA TYR A 71 3.28 4.27 2.85
C TYR A 71 4.05 4.99 1.75
N VAL A 72 4.74 4.27 0.88
CA VAL A 72 5.50 4.87 -0.23
C VAL A 72 4.58 5.71 -1.10
N LYS A 73 3.47 5.16 -1.56
CA LYS A 73 2.60 5.83 -2.54
C LYS A 73 1.83 7.02 -1.97
N ASN A 74 1.43 6.97 -0.69
CA ASN A 74 0.69 8.07 -0.07
C ASN A 74 1.61 9.15 0.53
N CYS A 75 2.81 8.81 1.02
CA CYS A 75 3.79 9.82 1.41
C CYS A 75 4.29 10.66 0.22
N LEU A 76 4.36 10.09 -0.98
CA LEU A 76 4.75 10.80 -2.20
C LEU A 76 3.63 11.65 -2.81
N SER A 77 2.45 11.75 -2.15
CA SER A 77 1.30 12.53 -2.64
C SER A 77 1.20 13.88 -1.94
N ASP A 78 0.43 14.80 -2.57
CA ASP A 78 0.05 16.11 -2.02
C ASP A 78 -1.19 16.05 -1.10
N ASP A 79 -1.72 14.86 -0.82
CA ASP A 79 -2.96 14.69 -0.07
C ASP A 79 -2.73 14.60 1.44
N ALA A 80 -1.53 14.18 1.88
CA ALA A 80 -1.25 13.98 3.30
C ALA A 80 0.18 14.38 3.70
N TYR A 81 0.31 14.93 4.90
CA TYR A 81 1.58 15.01 5.62
C TYR A 81 1.89 13.69 6.31
N THR A 82 3.17 13.43 6.55
CA THR A 82 3.59 12.24 7.31
C THR A 82 2.97 12.21 8.71
N GLY A 83 3.06 13.29 9.48
CA GLY A 83 2.53 13.32 10.85
C GLY A 83 3.41 12.57 11.86
N GLY A 84 2.76 11.92 12.83
CA GLY A 84 3.41 11.21 13.93
C GLY A 84 3.45 12.01 15.23
N GLY A 85 4.33 11.62 16.16
CA GLY A 85 4.45 12.27 17.47
C GLY A 85 5.40 13.46 17.51
N SER A 86 6.40 13.47 16.65
CA SER A 86 7.41 14.52 16.53
C SER A 86 8.18 14.34 15.22
N ARG A 87 8.97 15.34 14.86
CA ARG A 87 9.94 15.20 13.75
C ARG A 87 10.94 14.08 14.06
N GLY A 88 11.14 13.19 13.10
CA GLY A 88 12.00 12.01 13.22
C GLY A 88 11.30 10.77 13.79
N ASP A 89 10.02 10.84 14.15
CA ASP A 89 9.25 9.68 14.64
C ASP A 89 9.22 8.54 13.58
N ASN A 90 9.10 8.89 12.31
CA ASN A 90 9.34 7.99 11.19
C ASN A 90 10.12 8.71 10.07
N ALA A 91 11.44 8.77 10.21
CA ALA A 91 12.30 9.50 9.28
C ALA A 91 12.18 9.00 7.82
N MET A 92 11.94 7.70 7.60
CA MET A 92 11.79 7.16 6.24
C MET A 92 10.52 7.69 5.55
N MET A 93 9.41 7.80 6.27
CA MET A 93 8.17 8.39 5.73
C MET A 93 8.31 9.89 5.52
N GLU A 94 8.98 10.60 6.44
CA GLU A 94 9.27 12.03 6.30
C GLU A 94 10.11 12.31 5.06
N GLN A 95 11.18 11.54 4.84
CA GLN A 95 12.02 11.65 3.64
C GLN A 95 11.21 11.48 2.34
N LEU A 96 10.27 10.51 2.30
CA LEU A 96 9.38 10.33 1.14
C LEU A 96 8.48 11.55 0.93
N ASN A 97 7.82 12.01 1.99
CA ASN A 97 6.89 13.13 1.92
C ASN A 97 7.56 14.46 1.53
N GLU A 98 8.83 14.62 1.89
CA GLU A 98 9.64 15.81 1.64
C GLU A 98 10.51 15.69 0.37
N PHE A 99 10.49 14.56 -0.31
CA PHE A 99 11.35 14.24 -1.46
C PHE A 99 12.86 14.36 -1.17
N THR A 100 13.25 13.97 0.03
CA THR A 100 14.66 13.97 0.50
C THR A 100 15.22 12.55 0.67
N PHE A 101 14.53 11.55 0.20
CA PHE A 101 14.93 10.14 0.28
C PHE A 101 16.08 9.81 -0.67
N PHE A 102 16.80 8.73 -0.34
CA PHE A 102 17.90 8.18 -1.12
C PHE A 102 17.72 6.67 -1.36
N THR A 103 18.75 6.05 -1.94
CA THR A 103 18.77 4.62 -2.31
C THR A 103 18.69 3.66 -1.11
N ASP A 104 18.92 4.14 0.10
CA ASP A 104 18.90 3.40 1.37
C ASP A 104 17.58 3.54 2.15
N ASN A 105 16.57 4.23 1.60
CA ASN A 105 15.28 4.33 2.26
C ASN A 105 14.62 2.95 2.40
N GLY A 106 14.42 2.51 3.64
CA GLY A 106 13.95 1.17 3.97
C GLY A 106 12.54 0.85 3.48
N LEU A 107 11.66 1.85 3.32
CA LEU A 107 10.30 1.64 2.79
C LEU A 107 10.33 1.35 1.29
N ILE A 108 11.19 2.06 0.54
CA ILE A 108 11.41 1.79 -0.89
C ILE A 108 12.02 0.41 -1.08
N SER A 109 13.07 0.07 -0.30
CA SER A 109 13.70 -1.25 -0.37
C SER A 109 12.74 -2.37 0.00
N GLY A 110 11.92 -2.18 1.05
CA GLY A 110 10.93 -3.15 1.48
C GLY A 110 9.80 -3.35 0.47
N LEU A 111 9.38 -2.29 -0.24
CA LEU A 111 8.42 -2.41 -1.33
C LEU A 111 9.02 -3.17 -2.51
N TYR A 112 10.21 -2.79 -2.95
CA TYR A 112 10.91 -3.43 -4.08
C TYR A 112 11.09 -4.94 -3.85
N SER A 113 11.68 -5.33 -2.72
CA SER A 113 11.89 -6.73 -2.37
C SER A 113 10.59 -7.50 -2.18
N GLY A 114 9.55 -6.87 -1.62
CA GLY A 114 8.21 -7.45 -1.47
C GLY A 114 7.55 -7.76 -2.81
N LEU A 115 7.68 -6.86 -3.80
CA LEU A 115 7.18 -7.10 -5.16
C LEU A 115 7.88 -8.31 -5.80
N TYR A 116 9.21 -8.41 -5.69
CA TYR A 116 9.94 -9.58 -6.20
C TYR A 116 9.64 -10.87 -5.42
N ALA A 117 9.30 -10.79 -4.14
CA ALA A 117 8.81 -11.97 -3.39
C ALA A 117 7.50 -12.49 -3.96
N VAL A 118 6.58 -11.60 -4.38
CA VAL A 118 5.35 -11.98 -5.08
C VAL A 118 5.67 -12.60 -6.45
N VAL A 119 6.57 -11.99 -7.24
CA VAL A 119 7.03 -12.53 -8.54
C VAL A 119 7.60 -13.93 -8.38
N TYR A 120 8.50 -14.14 -7.42
CA TYR A 120 9.09 -15.45 -7.14
C TYR A 120 8.04 -16.53 -6.82
N LYS A 121 7.08 -16.19 -5.93
CA LYS A 121 6.00 -17.11 -5.57
C LYS A 121 5.07 -17.41 -6.75
N ALA A 122 4.80 -16.41 -7.58
CA ALA A 122 4.04 -16.59 -8.81
C ALA A 122 4.76 -17.51 -9.80
N ASN A 123 6.07 -17.33 -10.00
CA ASN A 123 6.87 -18.22 -10.86
C ASN A 123 6.87 -19.67 -10.34
N LEU A 124 6.96 -19.87 -9.00
CA LEU A 124 6.84 -21.22 -8.41
C LEU A 124 5.52 -21.91 -8.79
N ILE A 125 4.41 -21.17 -8.74
CA ILE A 125 3.09 -21.71 -9.10
C ILE A 125 3.01 -21.99 -10.60
N ILE A 126 3.39 -21.01 -11.43
CA ILE A 126 3.26 -21.10 -12.89
C ILE A 126 4.08 -22.25 -13.47
N GLU A 127 5.28 -22.51 -12.93
CA GLU A 127 6.16 -23.55 -13.46
C GLU A 127 5.85 -24.96 -12.91
N ASN A 128 5.34 -25.05 -11.68
CA ASN A 128 5.21 -26.35 -11.01
C ASN A 128 3.78 -26.88 -10.91
N VAL A 129 2.77 -26.01 -10.96
CA VAL A 129 1.35 -26.44 -10.99
C VAL A 129 0.98 -26.79 -12.43
N THR A 130 1.12 -28.08 -12.79
CA THR A 130 0.92 -28.57 -14.16
C THR A 130 -0.37 -29.38 -14.36
N GLY A 131 -1.13 -29.63 -13.28
CA GLY A 131 -2.40 -30.37 -13.34
C GLY A 131 -3.52 -29.56 -14.00
N ASP A 132 -4.55 -30.26 -14.46
CA ASP A 132 -5.66 -29.69 -15.26
C ASP A 132 -6.99 -29.62 -14.49
N SER A 133 -6.95 -29.70 -13.14
CA SER A 133 -8.14 -29.47 -12.33
C SER A 133 -8.56 -27.99 -12.39
N SER A 134 -9.82 -27.69 -12.08
CA SER A 134 -10.31 -26.31 -12.01
C SER A 134 -9.55 -25.48 -10.97
N VAL A 135 -9.15 -26.09 -9.86
CA VAL A 135 -8.38 -25.46 -8.78
C VAL A 135 -6.98 -25.11 -9.26
N MET A 136 -6.28 -26.06 -9.88
CA MET A 136 -4.92 -25.85 -10.39
C MET A 136 -4.88 -24.80 -11.51
N ARG A 137 -5.80 -24.86 -12.48
CA ARG A 137 -5.90 -23.84 -13.53
C ARG A 137 -6.18 -22.46 -12.95
N ARG A 138 -7.05 -22.37 -11.93
CA ARG A 138 -7.30 -21.11 -11.21
C ARG A 138 -6.03 -20.62 -10.51
N ALA A 139 -5.29 -21.48 -9.82
CA ALA A 139 -4.06 -21.12 -9.14
C ALA A 139 -3.04 -20.49 -10.10
N VAL A 140 -2.86 -21.09 -11.29
CA VAL A 140 -1.97 -20.54 -12.34
C VAL A 140 -2.48 -19.19 -12.86
N ALA A 141 -3.78 -19.04 -13.09
CA ALA A 141 -4.36 -17.78 -13.57
C ALA A 141 -4.21 -16.65 -12.53
N GLU A 142 -4.42 -16.96 -11.24
CA GLU A 142 -4.19 -16.00 -10.15
C GLU A 142 -2.69 -15.64 -10.02
N ALA A 143 -1.79 -16.61 -10.14
CA ALA A 143 -0.35 -16.36 -10.11
C ALA A 143 0.09 -15.41 -11.24
N LYS A 144 -0.44 -15.59 -12.45
CA LYS A 144 -0.21 -14.66 -13.57
C LYS A 144 -0.74 -13.27 -13.28
N PHE A 145 -1.94 -13.16 -12.71
CA PHE A 145 -2.50 -11.86 -12.30
C PHE A 145 -1.60 -11.16 -11.28
N TYR A 146 -1.19 -11.83 -10.19
CA TYR A 146 -0.36 -11.19 -9.16
C TYR A 146 1.05 -10.89 -9.64
N ARG A 147 1.60 -11.69 -10.56
CA ARG A 147 2.87 -11.38 -11.23
C ARG A 147 2.76 -10.11 -12.09
N ALA A 148 1.68 -9.98 -12.86
CA ALA A 148 1.39 -8.78 -13.63
C ALA A 148 1.17 -7.56 -12.72
N TRP A 149 0.45 -7.72 -11.61
CA TRP A 149 0.24 -6.68 -10.61
C TRP A 149 1.58 -6.19 -10.04
N ALA A 150 2.47 -7.10 -9.68
CA ALA A 150 3.79 -6.74 -9.17
C ALA A 150 4.63 -6.00 -10.22
N TYR A 151 4.62 -6.44 -11.48
CA TYR A 151 5.32 -5.75 -12.57
C TYR A 151 4.67 -4.43 -12.97
N PHE A 152 3.36 -4.27 -12.81
CA PHE A 152 2.70 -2.96 -12.94
C PHE A 152 3.26 -1.94 -11.93
N GLU A 153 3.41 -2.33 -10.67
CA GLU A 153 4.02 -1.47 -9.66
C GLU A 153 5.51 -1.22 -9.95
N LEU A 154 6.26 -2.24 -10.36
CA LEU A 154 7.68 -2.11 -10.72
C LEU A 154 7.90 -1.16 -11.91
N VAL A 155 7.14 -1.29 -12.99
CA VAL A 155 7.31 -0.42 -14.17
C VAL A 155 6.86 1.00 -13.91
N THR A 156 5.78 1.21 -13.14
CA THR A 156 5.28 2.56 -12.86
C THR A 156 6.09 3.32 -11.83
N LEU A 157 6.75 2.63 -10.90
CA LEU A 157 7.54 3.26 -9.84
C LEU A 157 9.05 3.28 -10.14
N TRP A 158 9.62 2.27 -10.83
CA TRP A 158 11.06 2.19 -11.12
C TRP A 158 11.39 2.24 -12.61
N GLY A 159 10.45 2.01 -13.48
CA GLY A 159 10.61 2.13 -14.93
C GLY A 159 11.37 0.97 -15.59
N ASN A 160 12.54 0.64 -15.11
CA ASN A 160 13.48 -0.28 -15.74
C ASN A 160 13.95 -1.41 -14.82
N ALA A 161 13.05 -1.95 -14.01
CA ALA A 161 13.35 -3.07 -13.12
C ALA A 161 13.77 -4.35 -13.90
N PRO A 162 14.56 -5.27 -13.31
CA PRO A 162 14.86 -6.56 -13.90
C PRO A 162 13.60 -7.39 -14.18
N LEU A 163 13.53 -8.01 -15.35
CA LEU A 163 12.45 -8.94 -15.69
C LEU A 163 12.86 -10.37 -15.30
N VAL A 164 12.10 -10.96 -14.37
CA VAL A 164 12.27 -12.32 -13.87
C VAL A 164 10.98 -13.10 -14.16
N ASP A 165 10.94 -13.74 -15.31
CA ASP A 165 9.76 -14.44 -15.84
C ASP A 165 9.69 -15.92 -15.49
N HIS A 166 10.76 -16.46 -14.88
CA HIS A 166 10.92 -17.87 -14.50
C HIS A 166 11.71 -18.02 -13.19
N LEU A 167 11.85 -19.25 -12.71
CA LEU A 167 12.70 -19.59 -11.56
C LEU A 167 14.16 -19.59 -11.97
N LEU A 168 14.90 -18.59 -11.50
CA LEU A 168 16.30 -18.41 -11.86
C LEU A 168 17.19 -19.53 -11.32
N THR A 169 18.10 -20.02 -12.17
CA THR A 169 19.24 -20.86 -11.74
C THR A 169 20.37 -19.97 -11.19
N PRO A 170 21.34 -20.53 -10.44
CA PRO A 170 22.46 -19.75 -9.90
C PRO A 170 23.27 -18.95 -10.93
N SER A 171 23.32 -19.42 -12.19
CA SER A 171 23.99 -18.70 -13.28
C SER A 171 23.22 -17.48 -13.79
N GLU A 172 21.95 -17.37 -13.45
CA GLU A 172 21.02 -16.31 -13.91
C GLU A 172 20.74 -15.24 -12.84
N TYR A 173 21.27 -15.37 -11.62
CA TYR A 173 20.93 -14.45 -10.50
C TYR A 173 21.26 -12.98 -10.76
N HIS A 174 22.12 -12.67 -11.74
CA HIS A 174 22.48 -11.30 -12.07
C HIS A 174 21.72 -10.77 -13.29
N VAL A 175 20.39 -10.72 -13.18
CA VAL A 175 19.52 -10.19 -14.24
C VAL A 175 19.76 -8.69 -14.41
N SER A 176 19.92 -8.24 -15.66
CA SER A 176 20.05 -6.82 -15.98
C SER A 176 18.68 -6.10 -15.94
N ASN A 177 18.71 -4.76 -15.89
CA ASN A 177 17.50 -3.97 -16.11
C ASN A 177 16.84 -4.32 -17.44
N SER A 178 15.52 -4.33 -17.44
CA SER A 178 14.69 -4.42 -18.66
C SER A 178 14.17 -3.04 -19.05
N THR A 179 13.78 -2.88 -20.30
CA THR A 179 13.16 -1.62 -20.75
C THR A 179 11.72 -1.52 -20.26
N PRO A 180 11.18 -0.31 -20.08
CA PRO A 180 9.77 -0.13 -19.73
C PRO A 180 8.82 -0.83 -20.71
N GLU A 181 9.14 -0.81 -22.02
CA GLU A 181 8.32 -1.46 -23.05
C GLU A 181 8.25 -2.97 -22.84
N ALA A 182 9.38 -3.61 -22.51
CA ALA A 182 9.43 -5.05 -22.22
C ALA A 182 8.62 -5.39 -20.96
N LEU A 183 8.71 -4.55 -19.92
CA LEU A 183 7.95 -4.74 -18.69
C LEU A 183 6.44 -4.57 -18.94
N TRP A 184 6.04 -3.55 -19.72
CA TRP A 184 4.64 -3.37 -20.08
C TRP A 184 4.09 -4.54 -20.91
N ALA A 185 4.84 -5.00 -21.91
CA ALA A 185 4.46 -6.17 -22.69
C ALA A 185 4.26 -7.40 -21.80
N PHE A 186 5.11 -7.59 -20.80
CA PHE A 186 5.00 -8.69 -19.85
C PHE A 186 3.78 -8.54 -18.91
N VAL A 187 3.45 -7.33 -18.48
CA VAL A 187 2.22 -7.05 -17.71
C VAL A 187 0.99 -7.42 -18.52
N GLU A 188 0.90 -6.93 -19.76
CA GLU A 188 -0.21 -7.19 -20.67
C GLU A 188 -0.35 -8.69 -20.93
N GLN A 189 0.73 -9.37 -21.32
CA GLN A 189 0.73 -10.81 -21.60
C GLN A 189 0.19 -11.62 -20.41
N ASN A 190 0.66 -11.37 -19.20
CA ASN A 190 0.23 -12.11 -18.03
C ASN A 190 -1.25 -11.87 -17.70
N LEU A 191 -1.76 -10.64 -17.87
CA LEU A 191 -3.18 -10.34 -17.67
C LEU A 191 -4.04 -10.98 -18.76
N GLU A 192 -3.64 -10.90 -20.02
CA GLU A 192 -4.35 -11.52 -21.14
C GLU A 192 -4.40 -13.06 -21.01
N GLU A 193 -3.29 -13.68 -20.61
CA GLU A 193 -3.23 -15.12 -20.35
C GLU A 193 -4.10 -15.52 -19.15
N ALA A 194 -4.12 -14.74 -18.07
CA ALA A 194 -4.99 -14.99 -16.93
C ALA A 194 -6.48 -14.89 -17.32
N ILE A 195 -6.86 -13.87 -18.09
CA ILE A 195 -8.21 -13.64 -18.59
C ILE A 195 -8.64 -14.74 -19.57
N SER A 196 -7.83 -15.03 -20.58
CA SER A 196 -8.14 -16.00 -21.64
C SER A 196 -8.14 -17.45 -21.16
N SER A 197 -7.51 -17.73 -20.02
CA SER A 197 -7.55 -19.08 -19.41
C SER A 197 -8.95 -19.57 -19.09
N GLY A 198 -9.91 -18.65 -18.87
CA GLY A 198 -11.27 -18.96 -18.43
C GLY A 198 -11.33 -19.55 -17.01
N ALA A 199 -10.23 -19.51 -16.25
CA ALA A 199 -10.13 -20.13 -14.94
C ALA A 199 -10.43 -19.16 -13.77
N LEU A 200 -10.32 -17.83 -14.01
CA LEU A 200 -10.70 -16.85 -13.00
C LEU A 200 -12.23 -16.81 -12.81
N PRO A 201 -12.72 -16.82 -11.55
CA PRO A 201 -14.16 -16.73 -11.30
C PRO A 201 -14.67 -15.34 -11.69
N SER A 202 -15.93 -15.28 -12.10
CA SER A 202 -16.69 -14.05 -12.24
C SER A 202 -17.72 -13.98 -11.12
N LYS A 203 -18.00 -12.79 -10.58
CA LYS A 203 -19.09 -12.64 -9.60
C LYS A 203 -20.42 -13.12 -10.19
N ALA A 204 -21.23 -13.75 -9.38
CA ALA A 204 -22.59 -14.11 -9.77
C ALA A 204 -23.47 -12.87 -9.93
N ASN A 205 -23.36 -11.93 -8.98
CA ASN A 205 -24.06 -10.65 -8.94
C ASN A 205 -23.26 -9.65 -8.06
N VAL A 206 -23.77 -8.45 -7.86
CA VAL A 206 -23.11 -7.40 -7.08
C VAL A 206 -22.88 -7.75 -5.60
N ASP A 207 -23.73 -8.61 -5.03
CA ASP A 207 -23.67 -9.02 -3.62
C ASP A 207 -22.82 -10.27 -3.37
N ASP A 208 -22.19 -10.83 -4.41
CA ASP A 208 -21.32 -11.99 -4.30
C ASP A 208 -19.97 -11.60 -3.67
N ALA A 209 -19.97 -11.54 -2.34
CA ALA A 209 -18.78 -11.20 -1.55
C ALA A 209 -17.70 -12.30 -1.57
N ASP A 210 -18.10 -13.57 -1.72
CA ASP A 210 -17.16 -14.70 -1.73
C ASP A 210 -16.24 -14.66 -2.94
N ALA A 211 -16.76 -14.29 -4.11
CA ALA A 211 -15.96 -14.15 -5.32
C ALA A 211 -14.84 -13.09 -5.15
N THR A 212 -15.11 -11.97 -4.46
CA THR A 212 -14.14 -10.89 -4.24
C THR A 212 -13.13 -11.18 -3.14
N SER A 213 -13.26 -12.28 -2.42
CA SER A 213 -12.23 -12.74 -1.50
C SER A 213 -10.92 -13.14 -2.21
N ARG A 214 -10.99 -13.36 -3.52
CA ARG A 214 -9.86 -13.65 -4.42
C ARG A 214 -10.02 -12.83 -5.71
N VAL A 215 -9.04 -12.89 -6.62
CA VAL A 215 -9.11 -12.16 -7.87
C VAL A 215 -10.21 -12.71 -8.79
N THR A 216 -11.00 -11.81 -9.37
CA THR A 216 -12.05 -12.15 -10.34
C THR A 216 -11.62 -11.83 -11.77
N LEU A 217 -12.36 -12.37 -12.75
CA LEU A 217 -12.18 -12.04 -14.17
C LEU A 217 -12.29 -10.53 -14.42
N GLU A 218 -13.28 -9.90 -13.80
CA GLU A 218 -13.52 -8.44 -13.94
C GLU A 218 -12.37 -7.63 -13.32
N THR A 219 -11.79 -8.09 -12.21
CA THR A 219 -10.62 -7.46 -11.60
C THR A 219 -9.39 -7.57 -12.51
N ALA A 220 -9.17 -8.73 -13.13
CA ALA A 220 -8.08 -8.89 -14.09
C ALA A 220 -8.26 -7.97 -15.32
N LYS A 221 -9.48 -7.86 -15.86
CA LYS A 221 -9.82 -6.92 -16.93
C LYS A 221 -9.61 -5.46 -16.50
N ALA A 222 -10.00 -5.08 -15.27
CA ALA A 222 -9.80 -3.74 -14.76
C ALA A 222 -8.31 -3.38 -14.69
N TYR A 223 -7.44 -4.32 -14.27
CA TYR A 223 -6.00 -4.12 -14.28
C TYR A 223 -5.40 -4.08 -15.69
N LEU A 224 -5.93 -4.83 -16.66
CA LEU A 224 -5.54 -4.73 -18.06
C LEU A 224 -5.90 -3.35 -18.62
N GLY A 225 -7.11 -2.87 -18.37
CA GLY A 225 -7.53 -1.52 -18.73
C GLY A 225 -6.68 -0.44 -18.08
N LYS A 226 -6.30 -0.62 -16.80
CA LYS A 226 -5.37 0.26 -16.08
C LYS A 226 -3.98 0.26 -16.74
N ALA A 227 -3.46 -0.91 -17.13
CA ALA A 227 -2.17 -1.01 -17.82
C ALA A 227 -2.19 -0.30 -19.18
N TYR A 228 -3.25 -0.45 -19.94
CA TYR A 228 -3.44 0.28 -21.21
C TYR A 228 -3.52 1.80 -20.99
N LEU A 229 -4.29 2.23 -19.99
CA LEU A 229 -4.44 3.66 -19.66
C LEU A 229 -3.09 4.31 -19.33
N PHE A 230 -2.26 3.63 -18.53
CA PHE A 230 -0.93 4.11 -18.12
C PHE A 230 0.06 4.23 -19.28
N GLN A 231 -0.16 3.50 -20.37
CA GLN A 231 0.63 3.56 -21.59
C GLN A 231 0.04 4.52 -22.66
N GLY A 232 -1.07 5.19 -22.36
CA GLY A 232 -1.77 6.04 -23.32
C GLY A 232 -2.52 5.27 -24.43
N LYS A 233 -2.70 3.95 -24.27
CA LYS A 233 -3.54 3.11 -25.14
C LYS A 233 -5.01 3.29 -24.79
N TYR A 234 -5.51 4.52 -24.96
CA TYR A 234 -6.82 4.93 -24.44
C TYR A 234 -8.00 4.18 -25.05
N SER A 235 -7.94 3.85 -26.34
CA SER A 235 -9.02 3.09 -27.01
C SER A 235 -9.15 1.67 -26.44
N ASP A 236 -8.01 1.00 -26.21
CA ASP A 236 -7.98 -0.35 -25.67
C ASP A 236 -8.42 -0.34 -24.19
N ALA A 237 -7.95 0.67 -23.43
CA ALA A 237 -8.38 0.90 -22.05
C ALA A 237 -9.90 1.10 -21.96
N ALA A 238 -10.48 1.98 -22.80
CA ALA A 238 -11.92 2.22 -22.82
C ALA A 238 -12.70 0.93 -23.11
N THR A 239 -12.25 0.14 -24.09
CA THR A 239 -12.91 -1.10 -24.48
C THR A 239 -12.97 -2.09 -23.33
N VAL A 240 -11.84 -2.37 -22.70
CA VAL A 240 -11.77 -3.38 -21.62
C VAL A 240 -12.46 -2.90 -20.34
N LEU A 241 -12.34 -1.60 -20.00
CA LEU A 241 -13.01 -1.04 -18.81
C LEU A 241 -14.54 -0.98 -19.02
N ASP A 242 -15.01 -0.68 -20.21
CA ASP A 242 -16.43 -0.76 -20.55
C ASP A 242 -16.99 -2.17 -20.38
N GLU A 243 -16.24 -3.22 -20.77
CA GLU A 243 -16.66 -4.62 -20.54
C GLU A 243 -16.86 -4.91 -19.06
N VAL A 244 -15.99 -4.37 -18.18
CA VAL A 244 -16.15 -4.51 -16.71
C VAL A 244 -17.42 -3.81 -16.25
N ILE A 245 -17.66 -2.59 -16.70
CA ILE A 245 -18.84 -1.78 -16.33
C ILE A 245 -20.13 -2.41 -16.86
N ASP A 246 -20.13 -2.83 -18.11
CA ASP A 246 -21.29 -3.42 -18.78
C ASP A 246 -21.62 -4.82 -18.24
N SER A 247 -20.69 -5.49 -17.57
CA SER A 247 -20.93 -6.76 -16.88
C SER A 247 -21.96 -6.65 -15.75
N LYS A 248 -22.11 -5.45 -15.16
CA LYS A 248 -22.98 -5.15 -14.00
C LYS A 248 -22.72 -6.07 -12.80
N LYS A 249 -21.49 -6.53 -12.64
CA LYS A 249 -21.05 -7.38 -11.52
C LYS A 249 -20.56 -6.57 -10.31
N TYR A 250 -20.34 -5.28 -10.53
CA TYR A 250 -19.91 -4.31 -9.53
C TYR A 250 -20.78 -3.07 -9.60
N GLU A 251 -20.94 -2.39 -8.48
CA GLU A 251 -21.61 -1.10 -8.39
C GLU A 251 -21.01 -0.27 -7.25
N LEU A 252 -21.21 1.03 -7.30
CA LEU A 252 -20.83 1.90 -6.18
C LEU A 252 -21.61 1.52 -4.92
N TYR A 253 -20.93 1.42 -3.80
CA TYR A 253 -21.57 1.12 -2.51
C TYR A 253 -22.66 2.16 -2.19
N GLN A 254 -23.87 1.70 -1.91
CA GLN A 254 -25.04 2.54 -1.71
C GLN A 254 -25.26 2.97 -0.27
N GLY A 255 -24.48 2.47 0.68
CA GLY A 255 -24.53 2.88 2.08
C GLY A 255 -23.81 4.19 2.35
N SER A 256 -23.54 4.49 3.60
CA SER A 256 -22.84 5.72 3.98
C SER A 256 -21.40 5.71 3.50
N PHE A 257 -20.98 6.79 2.82
CA PHE A 257 -19.63 6.89 2.22
C PHE A 257 -18.52 6.78 3.27
N ASP A 258 -18.73 7.29 4.47
CA ASP A 258 -17.77 7.23 5.57
C ASP A 258 -17.52 5.81 6.10
N MET A 259 -18.38 4.85 5.75
CA MET A 259 -18.22 3.43 6.10
C MET A 259 -17.42 2.62 5.07
N LEU A 260 -17.10 3.20 3.91
CA LEU A 260 -16.32 2.50 2.87
C LEU A 260 -14.92 2.04 3.33
N GLY A 261 -14.38 2.64 4.38
CA GLY A 261 -13.08 2.26 4.96
C GLY A 261 -13.18 1.21 6.08
N HIS A 262 -14.36 0.67 6.40
CA HIS A 262 -14.61 -0.13 7.59
C HIS A 262 -14.97 -1.59 7.30
N ALA A 263 -14.90 -2.46 8.31
CA ALA A 263 -15.09 -3.89 8.17
C ALA A 263 -16.48 -4.27 7.64
N VAL A 264 -17.51 -3.46 7.89
CA VAL A 264 -18.86 -3.67 7.35
C VAL A 264 -18.92 -3.62 5.82
N THR A 265 -17.92 -3.04 5.18
CA THR A 265 -17.79 -2.97 3.73
C THR A 265 -16.70 -3.86 3.16
N ASN A 266 -16.18 -4.82 3.94
CA ASN A 266 -15.30 -5.86 3.42
C ASN A 266 -16.01 -6.63 2.30
N ASN A 267 -15.37 -6.73 1.14
CA ASN A 267 -15.90 -7.42 -0.04
C ASN A 267 -17.31 -6.94 -0.46
N CYS A 268 -17.62 -5.66 -0.29
CA CYS A 268 -18.90 -5.08 -0.69
C CYS A 268 -19.05 -5.03 -2.24
N SER A 269 -20.21 -4.55 -2.71
CA SER A 269 -20.53 -4.41 -4.15
C SER A 269 -19.48 -3.62 -4.94
N GLU A 270 -18.74 -2.72 -4.28
CA GLU A 270 -17.72 -1.87 -4.88
C GLU A 270 -16.30 -2.45 -4.81
N SER A 271 -16.08 -3.48 -3.97
CA SER A 271 -14.75 -4.05 -3.73
C SER A 271 -14.27 -4.88 -4.92
N MET A 272 -13.16 -4.50 -5.54
CA MET A 272 -12.56 -5.24 -6.66
C MET A 272 -11.33 -6.06 -6.23
N LEU A 273 -10.45 -5.46 -5.44
CA LEU A 273 -9.26 -6.13 -4.92
C LEU A 273 -8.96 -5.65 -3.51
N GLU A 274 -8.93 -6.59 -2.58
CA GLU A 274 -8.66 -6.33 -1.16
C GLU A 274 -7.71 -7.38 -0.59
N VAL A 275 -6.78 -6.93 0.27
CA VAL A 275 -6.03 -7.86 1.14
C VAL A 275 -6.98 -8.32 2.24
N GLN A 276 -7.27 -9.61 2.25
CA GLN A 276 -8.27 -10.18 3.13
C GLN A 276 -7.82 -10.22 4.59
N ARG A 277 -8.73 -9.84 5.49
CA ARG A 277 -8.56 -9.92 6.94
C ARG A 277 -9.69 -10.77 7.51
N ARG A 278 -9.42 -11.42 8.65
CA ARG A 278 -10.39 -12.34 9.25
C ARG A 278 -10.67 -11.98 10.71
N LYS A 279 -11.94 -11.95 11.09
CA LYS A 279 -12.31 -11.86 12.51
C LYS A 279 -12.14 -13.25 13.15
N ASN A 280 -10.99 -13.47 13.81
CA ASN A 280 -10.70 -14.69 14.56
C ASN A 280 -10.08 -14.32 15.91
N SER A 281 -10.88 -14.33 16.97
CA SER A 281 -10.47 -13.92 18.30
C SER A 281 -9.43 -14.86 18.93
N GLU A 282 -9.43 -16.15 18.60
CA GLU A 282 -8.46 -17.13 19.13
C GLU A 282 -7.04 -16.87 18.62
N GLN A 283 -6.93 -16.29 17.41
CA GLN A 283 -5.66 -15.98 16.77
C GLN A 283 -5.46 -14.46 16.56
N ALA A 284 -6.13 -13.64 17.36
CA ALA A 284 -6.14 -12.18 17.15
C ALA A 284 -4.73 -11.58 17.09
N TRP A 285 -3.86 -11.96 18.03
CA TRP A 285 -2.49 -11.45 18.08
C TRP A 285 -1.60 -11.89 16.92
N ASN A 286 -1.90 -13.02 16.29
CA ASN A 286 -1.24 -13.46 15.05
C ASN A 286 -1.67 -12.64 13.83
N GLN A 287 -2.74 -11.86 13.97
CA GLN A 287 -3.29 -10.99 12.94
C GLN A 287 -2.96 -9.51 13.18
N PHE A 288 -2.11 -9.22 14.18
CA PHE A 288 -1.64 -7.86 14.42
C PHE A 288 -0.98 -7.28 13.17
N VAL A 289 -1.42 -6.08 12.79
CA VAL A 289 -0.84 -5.32 11.68
C VAL A 289 -0.60 -3.90 12.16
N GLN A 290 0.65 -3.49 12.19
CA GLN A 290 1.03 -2.13 12.59
C GLN A 290 0.37 -1.06 11.72
N PHE A 291 -0.02 -1.38 10.49
CA PHE A 291 -0.67 -0.47 9.56
C PHE A 291 -1.81 0.34 10.20
N TYR A 292 -2.73 -0.32 10.91
CA TYR A 292 -3.90 0.38 11.46
C TYR A 292 -3.55 1.41 12.54
N ILE A 293 -2.57 1.11 13.39
CA ILE A 293 -2.16 2.06 14.44
C ILE A 293 -1.37 3.26 13.89
N MET A 294 -0.86 3.15 12.66
CA MET A 294 -0.20 4.28 12.01
C MET A 294 -1.20 5.35 11.56
N LEU A 295 -2.43 4.97 11.22
CA LEU A 295 -3.46 5.87 10.74
C LEU A 295 -4.13 6.68 11.87
N GLY A 296 -5.07 7.54 11.50
CA GLY A 296 -5.87 8.32 12.43
C GLY A 296 -5.10 9.53 12.99
N TRP A 297 -5.30 9.81 14.27
CA TRP A 297 -4.70 10.95 14.97
C TRP A 297 -3.90 10.48 16.19
N ARG A 298 -2.98 11.32 16.66
CA ARG A 298 -2.09 10.96 17.77
C ARG A 298 -2.87 10.84 19.08
N THR A 299 -3.25 9.62 19.48
CA THR A 299 -4.09 9.36 20.65
C THR A 299 -3.53 9.97 21.94
N SER A 300 -2.23 9.90 22.16
CA SER A 300 -1.59 10.47 23.35
C SER A 300 -1.65 12.00 23.44
N HIS A 301 -1.93 12.67 22.33
CA HIS A 301 -2.03 14.13 22.26
C HIS A 301 -3.46 14.63 22.27
N MET A 302 -4.45 13.74 22.24
CA MET A 302 -5.88 14.06 22.16
C MET A 302 -6.62 13.57 23.39
N SER A 303 -7.62 14.31 23.84
CA SER A 303 -8.65 13.86 24.76
C SER A 303 -9.86 13.33 24.00
N TYR A 304 -10.62 12.45 24.64
CA TYR A 304 -11.81 11.79 24.10
C TYR A 304 -12.91 11.83 25.12
N GLY A 305 -14.02 12.48 24.79
CA GLY A 305 -15.22 12.49 25.61
C GLY A 305 -16.16 11.31 25.29
N PRO A 306 -17.26 11.20 26.05
CA PRO A 306 -18.28 10.16 25.87
C PRO A 306 -18.84 10.09 24.44
N LYS A 307 -19.04 11.22 23.78
CA LYS A 307 -19.57 11.26 22.42
C LYS A 307 -18.64 10.56 21.42
N ALA A 308 -17.32 10.86 21.46
CA ALA A 308 -16.35 10.20 20.61
C ALA A 308 -16.30 8.69 20.84
N LEU A 309 -16.29 8.26 22.11
CA LEU A 309 -16.08 6.86 22.45
C LEU A 309 -17.33 6.00 22.28
N PHE A 310 -18.51 6.53 22.63
CA PHE A 310 -19.74 5.73 22.70
C PHE A 310 -20.72 6.00 21.58
N GLU A 311 -20.82 7.24 21.06
CA GLU A 311 -21.73 7.56 19.96
C GLU A 311 -21.05 7.34 18.60
N GLU A 312 -19.82 7.88 18.43
CA GLU A 312 -19.04 7.68 17.20
C GLU A 312 -18.28 6.34 17.18
N GLY A 313 -18.16 5.67 18.32
CA GLY A 313 -17.49 4.37 18.43
C GLY A 313 -15.98 4.41 18.14
N ILE A 314 -15.34 5.57 18.34
CA ILE A 314 -13.93 5.78 18.03
C ILE A 314 -13.06 4.89 18.90
N ALA A 315 -12.17 4.19 18.25
CA ALA A 315 -11.14 3.38 18.86
C ALA A 315 -9.85 4.17 19.06
N MET A 316 -9.21 4.05 20.23
CA MET A 316 -7.96 4.74 20.58
C MET A 316 -6.74 3.88 20.26
N GLY A 317 -5.52 4.44 20.34
CA GLY A 317 -4.26 3.72 20.20
C GLY A 317 -3.54 3.99 18.89
N THR A 318 -3.90 5.07 18.19
CA THR A 318 -3.28 5.48 16.92
C THR A 318 -2.10 6.43 17.12
N TYR A 319 -1.20 6.47 16.12
CA TYR A 319 0.05 7.23 16.17
C TYR A 319 0.01 8.55 15.39
N GLY A 320 -1.07 8.80 14.60
CA GLY A 320 -1.30 10.10 13.96
C GLY A 320 -0.45 10.36 12.72
N PHE A 321 -0.17 9.32 11.94
CA PHE A 321 0.42 9.47 10.62
C PHE A 321 -0.66 9.70 9.55
N PHE A 322 -0.25 10.27 8.41
CA PHE A 322 -1.12 10.61 7.28
C PHE A 322 -2.22 11.61 7.64
N ASN A 323 -1.82 12.82 8.01
CA ASN A 323 -2.75 13.91 8.23
C ASN A 323 -3.08 14.63 6.91
N PRO A 324 -4.37 14.91 6.61
CA PRO A 324 -4.74 15.55 5.36
C PRO A 324 -4.21 16.98 5.27
N THR A 325 -3.82 17.38 4.05
CA THR A 325 -3.36 18.73 3.78
C THR A 325 -4.52 19.72 3.61
N LYS A 326 -4.25 21.00 3.88
CA LYS A 326 -5.19 22.08 3.54
C LYS A 326 -5.52 22.12 2.06
N SER A 327 -4.56 21.80 1.18
CA SER A 327 -4.77 21.71 -0.26
C SER A 327 -5.86 20.69 -0.63
N LEU A 328 -5.90 19.55 0.04
CA LEU A 328 -6.96 18.56 -0.16
C LEU A 328 -8.30 19.08 0.37
N TYR A 329 -8.30 19.69 1.55
CA TYR A 329 -9.52 20.28 2.10
C TYR A 329 -10.10 21.37 1.19
N ASP A 330 -9.26 22.29 0.72
CA ASP A 330 -9.68 23.37 -0.19
C ASP A 330 -10.25 22.80 -1.51
N ALA A 331 -9.66 21.73 -2.04
CA ALA A 331 -10.16 21.06 -3.25
C ALA A 331 -11.55 20.44 -3.03
N PHE A 332 -11.82 19.90 -1.86
CA PHE A 332 -13.16 19.44 -1.48
C PHE A 332 -14.14 20.63 -1.37
N VAL A 333 -13.74 21.69 -0.67
CA VAL A 333 -14.59 22.88 -0.49
C VAL A 333 -14.92 23.54 -1.82
N GLU A 334 -13.95 23.66 -2.72
CA GLU A 334 -14.18 24.20 -4.08
C GLU A 334 -15.24 23.38 -4.84
N ARG A 335 -15.23 22.06 -4.70
CA ARG A 335 -16.11 21.17 -5.47
C ARG A 335 -17.46 20.91 -4.81
N GLU A 336 -17.51 20.86 -3.48
CA GLU A 336 -18.65 20.37 -2.70
C GLU A 336 -19.20 21.38 -1.68
N GLY A 337 -18.47 22.46 -1.43
CA GLY A 337 -18.73 23.39 -0.33
C GLY A 337 -18.31 22.81 1.03
N VAL A 338 -18.30 23.63 2.05
CA VAL A 338 -17.91 23.27 3.44
C VAL A 338 -18.79 22.18 4.07
N ASP A 339 -20.02 22.03 3.58
CA ASP A 339 -20.99 21.04 4.04
C ASP A 339 -21.06 19.81 3.12
N GLY A 340 -20.09 19.64 2.21
CA GLY A 340 -20.05 18.54 1.26
C GLY A 340 -20.20 17.17 1.93
N TYR A 341 -21.04 16.32 1.36
CA TYR A 341 -21.33 14.98 1.91
C TYR A 341 -20.07 14.11 1.94
N ARG A 342 -19.35 14.06 0.81
CA ARG A 342 -18.12 13.28 0.70
C ARG A 342 -16.99 13.92 1.52
N LEU A 343 -16.89 15.27 1.54
CA LEU A 343 -15.94 15.97 2.39
C LEU A 343 -16.08 15.53 3.86
N LYS A 344 -17.30 15.65 4.44
CA LYS A 344 -17.55 15.29 5.84
C LYS A 344 -17.32 13.81 6.14
N SER A 345 -17.52 12.95 5.15
CA SER A 345 -17.25 11.51 5.26
C SER A 345 -15.75 11.18 5.16
N THR A 346 -14.96 12.06 4.53
CA THR A 346 -13.54 11.82 4.28
C THR A 346 -12.65 12.47 5.31
N MET A 347 -12.93 13.72 5.69
CA MET A 347 -12.11 14.49 6.62
C MET A 347 -12.94 15.47 7.44
N ARG A 348 -12.39 15.90 8.57
CA ARG A 348 -12.99 16.89 9.47
C ARG A 348 -12.00 17.96 9.85
N THR A 349 -12.52 19.16 10.15
CA THR A 349 -11.75 20.25 10.77
C THR A 349 -11.63 20.03 12.28
N TYR A 350 -10.71 20.75 12.92
CA TYR A 350 -10.55 20.67 14.38
C TYR A 350 -11.83 21.08 15.13
N GLU A 351 -12.58 22.06 14.62
CA GLU A 351 -13.87 22.45 15.19
C GLU A 351 -14.87 21.29 15.15
N GLN A 352 -14.92 20.55 14.03
CA GLN A 352 -15.78 19.38 13.92
C GLN A 352 -15.30 18.20 14.79
N MET A 353 -14.00 18.12 15.08
CA MET A 353 -13.50 17.16 16.07
C MET A 353 -13.96 17.53 17.49
N ASN A 354 -13.96 18.83 17.83
CA ASN A 354 -14.49 19.29 19.12
C ASN A 354 -16.00 19.04 19.28
N GLU A 355 -16.79 19.09 18.20
CA GLU A 355 -18.22 18.74 18.22
C GLU A 355 -18.49 17.29 18.63
N VAL A 356 -17.53 16.39 18.40
CA VAL A 356 -17.58 15.00 18.85
C VAL A 356 -16.74 14.75 20.11
N GLU A 357 -16.46 15.81 20.86
CA GLU A 357 -15.73 15.78 22.13
C GLU A 357 -14.29 15.21 22.00
N MET A 358 -13.64 15.55 20.91
CA MET A 358 -12.22 15.25 20.72
C MET A 358 -11.43 16.56 20.64
N ALA A 359 -10.41 16.71 21.49
CA ALA A 359 -9.62 17.94 21.55
C ALA A 359 -8.13 17.64 21.76
N ILE A 360 -7.27 18.53 21.25
CA ILE A 360 -5.83 18.47 21.54
C ILE A 360 -5.63 18.84 23.01
N ASN A 361 -4.87 18.02 23.73
CA ASN A 361 -4.59 18.25 25.15
C ASN A 361 -3.80 19.54 25.36
N PRO A 362 -4.11 20.34 26.39
CA PRO A 362 -3.38 21.56 26.69
C PRO A 362 -1.86 21.34 26.79
N GLY A 363 -1.08 22.18 26.12
CA GLY A 363 0.38 22.09 26.09
C GLY A 363 0.93 21.10 25.06
N LEU A 364 0.09 20.44 24.27
CA LEU A 364 0.50 19.54 23.18
C LEU A 364 0.09 20.09 21.81
N TYR A 365 0.79 19.63 20.78
CA TYR A 365 0.51 19.94 19.38
C TYR A 365 0.69 18.69 18.51
N LEU A 366 0.19 18.75 17.28
CA LEU A 366 0.27 17.68 16.28
C LEU A 366 1.21 18.10 15.16
N VAL A 367 2.23 17.29 14.89
CA VAL A 367 3.19 17.52 13.82
C VAL A 367 2.60 17.07 12.48
N GLY A 368 2.93 17.76 11.38
CA GLY A 368 2.38 17.47 10.06
C GLY A 368 0.87 17.57 10.06
N ASN A 369 0.29 18.57 10.73
CA ASN A 369 -1.15 18.77 10.82
C ASN A 369 -1.49 20.25 10.69
N GLU A 370 -2.50 20.59 9.92
CA GLU A 370 -3.02 21.94 9.70
C GLU A 370 -4.42 22.15 10.32
N GLY A 371 -4.80 21.31 11.29
CA GLY A 371 -6.15 21.33 11.88
C GLY A 371 -7.16 20.50 11.11
N TYR A 372 -6.70 19.59 10.23
CA TYR A 372 -7.54 18.67 9.47
C TYR A 372 -7.24 17.23 9.84
N PHE A 373 -8.27 16.35 9.77
CA PHE A 373 -8.19 14.97 10.23
C PHE A 373 -8.91 14.06 9.23
N PHE A 374 -8.28 12.96 8.79
CA PHE A 374 -8.96 11.96 7.97
C PHE A 374 -10.00 11.22 8.81
N TRP A 375 -11.26 11.40 8.45
CA TRP A 375 -12.37 10.69 9.07
C TRP A 375 -12.58 9.30 8.49
N LYS A 376 -12.29 9.14 7.20
CA LYS A 376 -12.43 7.84 6.48
C LYS A 376 -11.47 6.74 6.99
N THR A 377 -10.38 7.11 7.66
CA THR A 377 -9.39 6.15 8.21
C THR A 377 -9.43 6.07 9.74
N ARG A 378 -10.49 6.62 10.36
CA ARG A 378 -10.68 6.47 11.80
C ARG A 378 -10.78 5.00 12.18
N LEU A 379 -10.29 4.61 13.33
CA LEU A 379 -10.51 3.26 13.83
C LEU A 379 -11.82 3.20 14.60
N LEU A 380 -12.62 2.17 14.36
CA LEU A 380 -13.85 1.91 15.09
C LEU A 380 -13.70 0.68 16.00
N GLY A 381 -14.30 0.73 17.17
CA GLY A 381 -14.36 -0.41 18.09
C GLY A 381 -15.08 -1.61 17.48
N SER A 382 -16.07 -1.38 16.62
CA SER A 382 -16.80 -2.42 15.89
C SER A 382 -15.95 -3.21 14.89
N ASP A 383 -14.83 -2.62 14.42
CA ASP A 383 -13.91 -3.25 13.48
C ASP A 383 -12.83 -4.08 14.16
N ASN A 384 -12.82 -4.15 15.50
CA ASN A 384 -11.87 -4.94 16.26
C ASN A 384 -12.17 -6.44 16.20
N ILE A 385 -11.11 -7.23 16.09
CA ILE A 385 -11.17 -8.69 16.21
C ILE A 385 -11.59 -9.11 17.62
N ILE A 386 -11.12 -8.38 18.64
CA ILE A 386 -11.46 -8.61 20.06
C ILE A 386 -12.43 -7.50 20.46
N ASP A 387 -13.67 -7.87 20.70
CA ASP A 387 -14.69 -6.94 21.14
C ASP A 387 -14.29 -6.32 22.50
N GLN A 388 -14.52 -5.01 22.66
CA GLN A 388 -14.22 -4.21 23.85
C GLN A 388 -12.72 -4.13 24.23
N SER A 389 -11.81 -4.49 23.34
CA SER A 389 -10.37 -4.29 23.57
C SER A 389 -10.03 -2.79 23.50
N TRP A 390 -9.25 -2.33 24.50
CA TRP A 390 -8.63 -1.00 24.46
C TRP A 390 -7.52 -0.91 23.39
N PHE A 391 -7.02 -2.05 22.95
CA PHE A 391 -5.90 -2.13 22.03
C PHE A 391 -6.42 -2.25 20.59
N GLN A 392 -6.37 -1.17 19.87
CA GLN A 392 -7.11 -0.95 18.62
C GLN A 392 -6.37 -1.38 17.35
N SER A 393 -5.21 -2.02 17.48
CA SER A 393 -4.44 -2.51 16.33
C SER A 393 -4.92 -3.84 15.76
N LEU A 394 -5.93 -4.47 16.41
CA LEU A 394 -6.48 -5.76 16.01
C LEU A 394 -7.71 -5.61 15.12
N GLN A 395 -7.63 -4.75 14.13
CA GLN A 395 -8.72 -4.53 13.16
C GLN A 395 -8.81 -5.69 12.16
N TYR A 396 -10.04 -6.07 11.76
CA TYR A 396 -10.27 -7.04 10.69
C TYR A 396 -10.81 -6.40 9.40
N THR A 397 -10.74 -5.08 9.30
CA THR A 397 -11.04 -4.36 8.06
C THR A 397 -10.08 -4.82 6.96
N ASN A 398 -10.59 -5.21 5.81
CA ASN A 398 -9.76 -5.54 4.64
C ASN A 398 -8.98 -4.30 4.18
N LEU A 399 -7.77 -4.54 3.64
CA LEU A 399 -6.95 -3.46 3.09
C LEU A 399 -7.25 -3.32 1.60
N ARG A 400 -7.83 -2.20 1.21
CA ARG A 400 -8.32 -1.95 -0.14
C ARG A 400 -7.20 -1.62 -1.09
N VAL A 401 -7.23 -2.23 -2.28
CA VAL A 401 -6.24 -2.02 -3.34
C VAL A 401 -6.89 -1.43 -4.59
N MET A 402 -8.12 -1.84 -4.91
CA MET A 402 -8.89 -1.26 -6.01
C MET A 402 -10.39 -1.31 -5.70
N ARG A 403 -11.09 -0.22 -6.00
CA ARG A 403 -12.56 -0.11 -5.94
C ARG A 403 -13.14 0.16 -7.32
N TYR A 404 -14.40 -0.21 -7.52
CA TYR A 404 -15.12 0.04 -8.78
C TYR A 404 -15.19 1.52 -9.17
N ALA A 405 -15.18 2.44 -8.20
CA ALA A 405 -15.05 3.88 -8.47
C ALA A 405 -13.79 4.21 -9.29
N GLU A 406 -12.66 3.51 -9.05
CA GLU A 406 -11.45 3.71 -9.86
C GLU A 406 -11.67 3.26 -11.30
N VAL A 407 -12.41 2.17 -11.53
CA VAL A 407 -12.76 1.68 -12.89
C VAL A 407 -13.57 2.72 -13.65
N LEU A 408 -14.61 3.30 -13.02
CA LEU A 408 -15.42 4.35 -13.63
C LEU A 408 -14.59 5.58 -14.01
N LEU A 409 -13.68 6.00 -13.12
CA LEU A 409 -12.79 7.15 -13.36
C LEU A 409 -11.79 6.89 -14.47
N MET A 410 -11.19 5.69 -14.51
CA MET A 410 -10.27 5.28 -15.57
C MET A 410 -10.99 5.17 -16.93
N ALA A 411 -12.20 4.62 -16.97
CA ALA A 411 -13.00 4.54 -18.17
C ALA A 411 -13.39 5.93 -18.71
N ALA A 412 -13.81 6.83 -17.80
CA ALA A 412 -14.09 8.21 -18.16
C ALA A 412 -12.87 8.92 -18.76
N GLU A 413 -11.70 8.75 -18.14
CA GLU A 413 -10.43 9.28 -18.64
C GLU A 413 -10.09 8.72 -20.03
N ALA A 414 -10.21 7.40 -20.19
CA ALA A 414 -9.93 6.73 -21.46
C ALA A 414 -10.82 7.24 -22.60
N HIS A 415 -12.11 7.46 -22.34
CA HIS A 415 -13.02 8.05 -23.33
C HIS A 415 -12.68 9.50 -23.65
N VAL A 416 -12.33 10.31 -22.65
CA VAL A 416 -11.95 11.72 -22.86
C VAL A 416 -10.66 11.83 -23.67
N MET A 417 -9.65 11.04 -23.32
CA MET A 417 -8.32 11.13 -23.93
C MET A 417 -8.22 10.42 -25.27
N GLY A 418 -8.97 9.33 -25.45
CA GLY A 418 -8.96 8.54 -26.68
C GLY A 418 -9.94 9.03 -27.75
N GLY A 419 -10.68 10.11 -27.52
CA GLY A 419 -11.73 10.57 -28.43
C GLY A 419 -12.89 9.58 -28.55
N GLY A 420 -13.14 8.78 -27.49
CA GLY A 420 -14.22 7.81 -27.42
C GLY A 420 -15.59 8.45 -27.15
N SER A 421 -16.50 7.72 -26.47
CA SER A 421 -17.85 8.20 -26.20
C SER A 421 -17.89 9.26 -25.10
N ALA A 422 -18.18 10.51 -25.47
CA ALA A 422 -18.41 11.60 -24.53
C ALA A 422 -19.58 11.28 -23.56
N ASP A 423 -20.64 10.63 -24.05
CA ASP A 423 -21.79 10.24 -23.22
C ASP A 423 -21.41 9.23 -22.15
N LYS A 424 -20.53 8.26 -22.46
CA LYS A 424 -20.03 7.31 -21.47
C LYS A 424 -19.16 8.00 -20.43
N ALA A 425 -18.24 8.89 -20.82
CA ALA A 425 -17.44 9.67 -19.89
C ALA A 425 -18.32 10.47 -18.92
N VAL A 426 -19.34 11.17 -19.44
CA VAL A 426 -20.32 11.91 -18.63
C VAL A 426 -21.09 10.98 -17.70
N LYS A 427 -21.56 9.84 -18.20
CA LYS A 427 -22.28 8.84 -17.38
C LYS A 427 -21.43 8.37 -16.21
N TYR A 428 -20.20 7.94 -16.45
CA TYR A 428 -19.33 7.33 -15.42
C TYR A 428 -18.94 8.34 -14.32
N ILE A 429 -18.59 9.55 -14.69
CA ILE A 429 -18.33 10.63 -13.71
C ILE A 429 -19.58 10.97 -12.92
N ASN A 430 -20.74 11.02 -13.55
CA ASN A 430 -21.98 11.37 -12.88
C ASN A 430 -22.49 10.27 -11.94
N GLU A 431 -22.14 9.01 -12.13
CA GLU A 431 -22.41 7.95 -11.15
C GLU A 431 -21.70 8.27 -9.82
N ILE A 432 -20.41 8.63 -9.87
CA ILE A 432 -19.62 9.04 -8.69
C ILE A 432 -20.19 10.31 -8.06
N ARG A 433 -20.47 11.32 -8.88
CA ARG A 433 -21.03 12.60 -8.40
C ARG A 433 -22.39 12.44 -7.74
N THR A 434 -23.24 11.58 -8.29
CA THR A 434 -24.55 11.27 -7.70
C THR A 434 -24.39 10.67 -6.32
N ARG A 435 -23.47 9.70 -6.14
CA ARG A 435 -23.16 9.15 -4.81
C ARG A 435 -22.61 10.22 -3.86
N ALA A 436 -21.75 11.12 -4.36
CA ALA A 436 -21.23 12.25 -3.61
C ALA A 436 -22.28 13.36 -3.36
N LYS A 437 -23.54 13.18 -3.82
CA LYS A 437 -24.65 14.15 -3.73
C LYS A 437 -24.38 15.46 -4.45
N LEU A 438 -23.64 15.41 -5.56
CA LEU A 438 -23.30 16.55 -6.39
C LEU A 438 -24.17 16.60 -7.65
N ALA A 439 -24.40 17.80 -8.14
CA ALA A 439 -25.09 18.01 -9.42
C ALA A 439 -24.31 17.34 -10.58
N PRO A 440 -25.02 16.72 -11.55
CA PRO A 440 -24.38 16.10 -12.69
C PRO A 440 -23.70 17.14 -13.61
N LEU A 441 -22.64 16.71 -14.29
CA LEU A 441 -22.00 17.46 -15.35
C LEU A 441 -22.68 17.15 -16.69
N SER A 442 -22.78 18.15 -17.57
CA SER A 442 -23.27 17.97 -18.94
C SER A 442 -22.15 17.60 -19.94
N SER A 443 -20.92 17.86 -19.58
CA SER A 443 -19.71 17.48 -20.33
C SER A 443 -18.57 17.20 -19.35
N VAL A 444 -17.57 16.43 -19.77
CA VAL A 444 -16.43 16.04 -18.92
C VAL A 444 -15.14 16.30 -19.68
N THR A 445 -14.22 16.96 -19.02
CA THR A 445 -12.84 17.19 -19.46
C THR A 445 -11.87 16.32 -18.65
N LEU A 446 -10.61 16.23 -19.09
CA LEU A 446 -9.57 15.56 -18.30
C LEU A 446 -9.39 16.21 -16.92
N ASP A 447 -9.50 17.53 -16.83
CA ASP A 447 -9.40 18.25 -15.55
C ASP A 447 -10.53 17.86 -14.59
N ASP A 448 -11.75 17.68 -15.09
CA ASP A 448 -12.87 17.17 -14.28
C ASP A 448 -12.59 15.76 -13.76
N VAL A 449 -12.03 14.87 -14.60
CA VAL A 449 -11.63 13.52 -14.17
C VAL A 449 -10.54 13.58 -13.11
N LYS A 450 -9.48 14.36 -13.32
CA LYS A 450 -8.38 14.53 -12.35
C LYS A 450 -8.88 15.01 -11.00
N LYS A 451 -9.74 16.03 -10.99
CA LYS A 451 -10.35 16.59 -9.76
C LYS A 451 -11.23 15.55 -9.06
N GLU A 452 -12.12 14.89 -9.80
CA GLU A 452 -13.01 13.88 -9.23
C GLU A 452 -12.22 12.69 -8.66
N LYS A 453 -11.18 12.23 -9.39
CA LYS A 453 -10.33 11.10 -8.95
C LYS A 453 -9.57 11.42 -7.68
N ARG A 454 -9.03 12.63 -7.52
CA ARG A 454 -8.35 13.07 -6.30
C ARG A 454 -9.27 12.98 -5.10
N LEU A 455 -10.49 13.57 -5.19
CA LEU A 455 -11.43 13.63 -4.08
C LEU A 455 -12.02 12.27 -3.73
N GLU A 456 -12.28 11.45 -4.74
CA GLU A 456 -12.86 10.13 -4.57
C GLU A 456 -11.87 9.13 -3.95
N LEU A 457 -10.62 9.13 -4.43
CA LEU A 457 -9.61 8.14 -4.12
C LEU A 457 -8.44 8.67 -3.27
N CYS A 458 -8.59 9.83 -2.61
CA CYS A 458 -7.54 10.34 -1.73
C CYS A 458 -7.17 9.30 -0.66
N LEU A 459 -5.87 9.17 -0.39
CA LEU A 459 -5.28 8.20 0.53
C LEU A 459 -5.52 6.71 0.11
N GLU A 460 -5.77 6.45 -1.18
CA GLU A 460 -5.95 5.09 -1.71
C GLU A 460 -4.80 4.69 -2.65
N SER A 461 -3.63 5.28 -2.46
CA SER A 461 -2.37 4.90 -3.13
C SER A 461 -2.37 5.05 -4.67
N VAL A 462 -3.17 5.97 -5.22
CA VAL A 462 -3.24 6.22 -6.68
C VAL A 462 -2.62 7.56 -7.08
N ARG A 463 -2.65 8.56 -6.20
CA ARG A 463 -2.37 9.96 -6.51
C ARG A 463 -0.99 10.21 -7.12
N PHE A 464 0.08 9.67 -6.52
CA PHE A 464 1.45 9.90 -6.99
C PHE A 464 1.66 9.42 -8.43
N GLN A 465 1.29 8.17 -8.72
CA GLN A 465 1.44 7.60 -10.07
C GLN A 465 0.58 8.35 -11.10
N ASP A 466 -0.61 8.80 -10.72
CA ASP A 466 -1.46 9.64 -11.59
C ASP A 466 -0.81 10.99 -11.89
N LEU A 467 -0.25 11.68 -10.89
CA LEU A 467 0.47 12.95 -11.10
C LEU A 467 1.67 12.79 -12.03
N VAL A 468 2.43 11.69 -11.88
CA VAL A 468 3.58 11.39 -12.74
C VAL A 468 3.13 11.16 -14.18
N ARG A 469 2.16 10.27 -14.43
CA ARG A 469 1.72 9.95 -15.79
C ARG A 469 0.97 11.09 -16.49
N TRP A 470 0.32 11.99 -15.74
CA TRP A 470 -0.31 13.20 -16.28
C TRP A 470 0.70 14.33 -16.56
N GLY A 471 1.95 14.21 -16.08
CA GLY A 471 2.96 15.26 -16.18
C GLY A 471 2.78 16.39 -15.17
N ASP A 472 1.91 16.22 -14.16
CA ASP A 472 1.57 17.25 -13.18
C ASP A 472 2.47 17.23 -11.95
N ALA A 473 3.26 16.16 -11.74
CA ALA A 473 4.00 15.91 -10.50
C ALA A 473 4.90 17.09 -10.10
N LYS A 474 5.65 17.68 -11.05
CA LYS A 474 6.55 18.79 -10.75
C LYS A 474 5.80 20.05 -10.31
N ALA A 475 4.67 20.34 -10.92
CA ALA A 475 3.86 21.51 -10.60
C ALA A 475 3.15 21.36 -9.24
N VAL A 476 2.70 20.14 -8.93
CA VAL A 476 1.93 19.86 -7.72
C VAL A 476 2.83 19.59 -6.50
N LEU A 477 3.91 18.83 -6.68
CA LEU A 477 4.77 18.34 -5.59
C LEU A 477 6.08 19.15 -5.42
N GLY A 478 6.34 20.16 -6.26
CA GLY A 478 7.59 20.94 -6.23
C GLY A 478 7.82 21.70 -4.93
N GLU A 479 6.76 22.04 -4.21
CA GLU A 479 6.81 22.73 -2.92
C GLU A 479 6.65 21.77 -1.72
N GLN A 480 6.45 20.48 -1.97
CA GLN A 480 6.24 19.48 -0.93
C GLN A 480 7.43 19.43 0.05
N GLY A 481 7.15 19.44 1.35
CA GLY A 481 8.17 19.41 2.40
C GLY A 481 8.79 20.77 2.75
N LYS A 482 8.59 21.82 1.95
CA LYS A 482 9.09 23.17 2.27
C LYS A 482 8.39 23.78 3.48
N PHE A 483 7.16 23.38 3.72
CA PHE A 483 6.39 23.73 4.90
C PHE A 483 5.85 22.47 5.54
N ILE A 484 6.30 22.16 6.76
CA ILE A 484 5.73 21.10 7.60
C ILE A 484 5.02 21.79 8.75
N PRO A 485 3.70 21.70 8.81
CA PRO A 485 2.92 22.39 9.83
C PRO A 485 2.98 21.66 11.17
N ALA A 486 2.73 22.41 12.25
CA ALA A 486 2.38 21.88 13.54
C ALA A 486 1.17 22.67 14.09
N TYR A 487 0.18 21.99 14.61
CA TYR A 487 -1.09 22.56 15.02
C TYR A 487 -1.44 22.20 16.46
N GLY A 488 -1.71 23.18 17.30
CA GLY A 488 -2.05 22.98 18.71
C GLY A 488 -1.52 24.04 19.65
N TYR A 489 -1.13 23.62 20.85
CA TYR A 489 -0.68 24.51 21.93
C TYR A 489 0.82 24.66 21.95
N PHE A 490 1.30 25.90 21.77
CA PHE A 490 2.71 26.26 21.83
C PHE A 490 2.99 27.18 23.01
N PRO A 491 4.18 27.10 23.64
CA PRO A 491 4.56 28.07 24.66
C PRO A 491 4.52 29.48 24.09
N LYS A 492 3.87 30.38 24.80
CA LYS A 492 3.83 31.80 24.44
C LYS A 492 5.20 32.43 24.75
N ILE A 493 5.81 33.06 23.76
CA ILE A 493 7.10 33.69 23.88
C ILE A 493 6.92 35.19 24.08
N ASP A 494 7.64 35.76 25.07
CA ASP A 494 7.74 37.21 25.24
C ASP A 494 8.58 37.78 24.08
N PRO A 495 8.00 38.65 23.23
CA PRO A 495 8.70 39.18 22.07
C PRO A 495 9.88 40.08 22.42
N SER A 496 9.95 40.59 23.67
CA SER A 496 11.03 41.48 24.13
C SER A 496 12.23 40.73 24.69
N THR A 497 12.02 39.57 25.32
CA THR A 497 13.06 38.78 25.97
C THR A 497 13.42 37.50 25.24
N GLY A 498 12.48 36.97 24.41
CA GLY A 498 12.63 35.67 23.77
C GLY A 498 12.39 34.48 24.72
N GLU A 499 11.93 34.74 25.95
CA GLU A 499 11.67 33.72 26.96
C GLU A 499 10.21 33.25 26.96
N VAL A 500 9.98 32.02 27.47
CA VAL A 500 8.64 31.49 27.66
C VAL A 500 7.92 32.29 28.76
N MET A 501 6.78 32.87 28.42
CA MET A 501 5.88 33.53 29.38
C MET A 501 5.32 32.53 30.39
N LYS A 502 5.28 32.95 31.67
CA LYS A 502 4.79 32.12 32.77
C LYS A 502 3.64 32.80 33.51
N ASP A 503 2.72 31.97 34.04
CA ASP A 503 1.66 32.43 34.93
C ASP A 503 2.21 32.82 36.33
N ALA A 504 1.29 33.26 37.23
CA ALA A 504 1.64 33.63 38.61
C ALA A 504 2.17 32.45 39.45
N GLN A 505 1.96 31.22 39.02
CA GLN A 505 2.45 29.98 39.63
C GLN A 505 3.75 29.47 39.01
N GLY A 506 4.24 30.14 37.97
CA GLY A 506 5.50 29.79 37.27
C GLY A 506 5.31 28.76 36.17
N ASN A 507 4.10 28.40 35.81
CA ASN A 507 3.82 27.45 34.71
C ASN A 507 3.88 28.16 33.36
N PRO A 508 4.30 27.49 32.28
CA PRO A 508 4.23 28.03 30.92
C PRO A 508 2.82 28.43 30.53
N ILE A 509 2.68 29.62 29.93
CA ILE A 509 1.44 30.04 29.25
C ILE A 509 1.51 29.52 27.83
N PHE A 510 0.43 28.89 27.35
CA PHE A 510 0.31 28.37 25.99
C PHE A 510 -0.64 29.21 25.15
N GLU A 511 -0.35 29.28 23.85
CA GLU A 511 -1.27 29.80 22.83
C GLU A 511 -1.57 28.71 21.81
N PHE A 512 -2.80 28.71 21.28
CA PHE A 512 -3.25 27.75 20.29
C PHE A 512 -3.08 28.35 18.89
N LYS A 513 -2.28 27.69 18.02
CA LYS A 513 -1.96 28.22 16.70
C LYS A 513 -1.45 27.15 15.74
N LEU A 514 -1.28 27.56 14.50
CA LEU A 514 -0.54 26.84 13.45
C LEU A 514 0.88 27.45 13.35
N GLU A 515 1.88 26.61 13.45
CA GLU A 515 3.30 26.99 13.32
C GLU A 515 4.03 26.10 12.34
N PRO A 516 5.11 26.57 11.68
CA PRO A 516 5.99 25.70 10.93
C PRO A 516 6.87 24.88 11.87
N GLU A 517 6.92 23.57 11.66
CA GLU A 517 7.79 22.66 12.41
C GLU A 517 9.17 22.51 11.76
N ASN A 518 9.24 22.58 10.43
CA ASN A 518 10.50 22.57 9.71
C ASN A 518 11.05 23.99 9.55
N THR A 519 12.18 24.24 10.13
CA THR A 519 12.78 25.58 10.10
C THR A 519 13.93 25.75 9.11
N LYS A 520 14.35 24.70 8.33
CA LYS A 520 15.66 24.82 7.64
C LYS A 520 15.84 23.98 6.36
N ASN A 521 16.18 24.69 5.27
CA ASN A 521 17.39 24.61 4.43
C ASN A 521 17.77 23.28 3.76
N SER A 522 16.85 22.41 3.43
CA SER A 522 17.16 21.36 2.49
C SER A 522 16.46 21.63 1.15
N VAL A 523 16.94 20.98 0.12
CA VAL A 523 16.29 21.00 -1.18
C VAL A 523 15.10 20.07 -1.07
N TYR A 524 13.99 20.57 -0.56
CA TYR A 524 12.71 19.85 -0.48
C TYR A 524 11.97 19.92 -1.81
N GLY A 525 11.02 19.01 -1.97
CA GLY A 525 10.11 18.98 -3.08
C GLY A 525 10.55 18.10 -4.24
N PHE A 526 9.58 17.80 -5.08
CA PHE A 526 9.75 16.93 -6.24
C PHE A 526 10.75 17.53 -7.25
N GLN A 527 11.67 16.71 -7.71
CA GLN A 527 12.63 16.98 -8.79
C GLN A 527 12.45 15.96 -9.90
N ASP A 528 13.01 16.23 -11.08
CA ASP A 528 12.85 15.35 -12.25
C ASP A 528 13.32 13.90 -12.00
N LYS A 529 14.33 13.69 -11.14
CA LYS A 529 14.77 12.34 -10.75
C LYS A 529 13.70 11.54 -10.02
N HIS A 530 12.76 12.22 -9.33
CA HIS A 530 11.69 11.57 -8.56
C HIS A 530 10.53 11.05 -9.42
N MET A 531 10.60 11.23 -10.75
CA MET A 531 9.68 10.56 -11.69
C MET A 531 9.76 9.03 -11.56
N LEU A 532 10.93 8.52 -11.17
CA LEU A 532 11.17 7.11 -10.87
C LEU A 532 11.88 7.00 -9.52
N LEU A 533 11.50 5.99 -8.74
CA LEU A 533 12.18 5.69 -7.49
C LEU A 533 13.59 5.15 -7.75
N PRO A 534 14.52 5.33 -6.80
CA PRO A 534 15.84 4.74 -6.90
C PRO A 534 15.75 3.21 -6.76
N ILE A 535 16.56 2.50 -7.53
CA ILE A 535 16.80 1.08 -7.24
C ILE A 535 17.52 1.00 -5.90
N PRO A 536 17.08 0.13 -4.98
CA PRO A 536 17.65 0.03 -3.65
C PRO A 536 19.15 -0.26 -3.67
N TYR A 537 19.89 0.38 -2.78
CA TYR A 537 21.34 0.19 -2.63
C TYR A 537 21.72 -1.28 -2.41
N THR A 538 20.88 -2.04 -1.70
CA THR A 538 21.07 -3.47 -1.46
C THR A 538 21.13 -4.28 -2.75
N GLU A 539 20.29 -3.96 -3.73
CA GLU A 539 20.23 -4.64 -5.02
C GLU A 539 21.46 -4.30 -5.87
N LEU A 540 21.85 -3.03 -5.90
CA LEU A 540 23.04 -2.58 -6.65
C LEU A 540 24.34 -3.22 -6.14
N ASN A 541 24.43 -3.51 -4.85
CA ASN A 541 25.59 -4.14 -4.25
C ASN A 541 25.74 -5.63 -4.60
N VAL A 542 24.63 -6.34 -4.77
CA VAL A 542 24.66 -7.79 -5.01
C VAL A 542 24.57 -8.14 -6.49
N ASN A 543 24.03 -7.25 -7.32
CA ASN A 543 23.88 -7.49 -8.75
C ASN A 543 24.62 -6.41 -9.58
N PRO A 544 25.82 -6.70 -10.10
CA PRO A 544 26.63 -5.74 -10.85
C PRO A 544 26.04 -5.37 -12.23
N ASN A 545 25.03 -6.10 -12.69
CA ASN A 545 24.38 -5.87 -13.99
C ASN A 545 23.24 -4.84 -13.89
N ILE A 546 22.78 -4.51 -12.68
CA ILE A 546 21.75 -3.49 -12.48
C ILE A 546 22.37 -2.09 -12.53
N LYS A 547 21.72 -1.21 -13.27
CA LYS A 547 22.06 0.22 -13.35
C LYS A 547 21.00 1.05 -12.64
N GLN A 548 21.47 2.03 -11.90
CA GLN A 548 20.59 2.99 -11.19
C GLN A 548 19.82 3.86 -12.17
N ASN A 549 18.66 4.33 -11.73
CA ASN A 549 17.87 5.34 -12.43
C ASN A 549 18.62 6.68 -12.52
N THR A 550 18.38 7.43 -13.60
CA THR A 550 19.07 8.71 -13.84
C THR A 550 18.79 9.69 -12.71
N GLY A 551 19.84 10.31 -12.18
CA GLY A 551 19.77 11.33 -11.13
C GLY A 551 19.90 10.80 -9.70
N TRP A 552 20.01 9.46 -9.54
CA TRP A 552 20.19 8.80 -8.24
C TRP A 552 21.60 8.30 -7.99
#